data_82e8f351144e1ed722f7851eba6daea4
#
_entry.id   82e8f351144e1ed722f7851eba6daea4
#
_cell.length_a   1.000
_cell.length_b   1.000
_cell.length_c   1.000
_cell.angle_alpha   90.00
_cell.angle_beta   90.00
_cell.angle_gamma   90.00
#
_symmetry.space_group_name_H-M   'P 1'
#
loop_
_entity.id
_entity.type
_entity.pdbx_description
1 polymer ?
#
loop_
_entity_poly.entity_id
_entity_poly.type
_entity_poly.pdbx_seq_one_letter_code
_entity_poly.pdbx_strand_id
1 'polypeptide(L)'
;MSSSNPRDQKDDPVEDLDDDLLAADDAAEEIAEDEDLAMDSDHEEILLQNDSIGYFDEPKDSLFTIAQHPVHPSIIAVGGSAGQEDDAPGAGWVFNTASAQSRPPLPASFSSDPAADALKSTQLDSLFSLDGHTDSVNTLTWTLPQGDVLVSGGLDGRLRAWKATVSGDASLKMDFIGEAQEVPEVNWLAPCPSSTNPNTVALGASDGSVWVYTVDPSDKANPLQIVQSYFLHTGACTAGAWTPDGLLLATISEDGSLYVWDVWGEATAKNLIGDNGMTAVALTAEDQRFEVEGGLYSLAIDPKGAFIAVGGATGAIKIVSLPRLAPTGPQPQARARAGGKTNAQSTSTTGGQILAALHTQSESIESLALVSTPNTPPTTLLAAGSVDGSIVVYDATRRFAVRRHISGAHEDHAIVKLEFIPNSWQLTSCGMDGVVRRWDLRGAGATNPNATATAAEAGLQKEWKGHRGDGEGGGVLGFAQGQTGERIVTAGDDGVALVFEA
;
A
#
# COMPACT_ATOMS: atom_id res chain seq x y z
N MET A 1 58.35 -19.13 44.51
CA MET A 1 59.73 -18.72 44.22
C MET A 1 59.59 -17.59 43.23
N SER A 2 59.68 -16.40 43.74
CA SER A 2 60.83 -15.50 43.69
C SER A 2 60.99 -14.91 42.31
N SER A 3 61.09 -13.67 42.01
CA SER A 3 61.27 -12.40 42.73
C SER A 3 61.34 -11.32 41.63
N SER A 4 60.80 -10.25 41.88
CA SER A 4 61.30 -8.91 42.26
C SER A 4 61.56 -7.96 41.09
N ASN A 5 60.85 -6.90 41.14
CA ASN A 5 61.11 -5.44 41.02
C ASN A 5 62.60 -4.98 40.93
N PRO A 6 62.95 -3.70 40.69
CA PRO A 6 62.22 -2.46 40.31
C PRO A 6 63.05 -1.49 39.42
N ARG A 7 62.48 -0.23 39.24
CA ARG A 7 63.13 1.07 38.93
C ARG A 7 63.43 1.39 37.47
N ASP A 8 63.09 2.56 36.94
CA ASP A 8 63.51 3.89 37.36
C ASP A 8 62.51 4.97 36.95
N GLN A 9 62.30 5.90 37.89
CA GLN A 9 61.76 7.24 37.64
C GLN A 9 62.71 8.07 36.82
N LYS A 10 62.18 8.86 35.90
CA LYS A 10 62.77 10.15 35.53
C LYS A 10 61.67 11.18 35.54
N ASP A 11 61.81 12.12 36.41
CA ASP A 11 61.19 13.43 36.49
C ASP A 11 61.64 14.24 35.25
N ASP A 12 60.68 14.81 34.56
CA ASP A 12 60.88 15.98 33.71
C ASP A 12 59.87 17.06 34.06
N PRO A 13 60.29 18.35 33.97
CA PRO A 13 59.71 19.43 34.74
C PRO A 13 58.45 20.01 34.13
N VAL A 14 57.59 20.46 35.07
CA VAL A 14 56.43 21.29 34.80
C VAL A 14 56.86 22.59 34.17
N GLU A 15 56.47 22.84 32.89
CA GLU A 15 56.49 24.17 32.33
C GLU A 15 55.21 24.90 32.70
N ASP A 16 55.41 25.98 33.46
CA ASP A 16 54.42 27.00 33.75
C ASP A 16 53.94 27.61 32.41
N LEU A 17 52.68 27.41 32.09
CA LEU A 17 52.00 28.22 31.06
C LEU A 17 51.43 29.45 31.75
N ASP A 18 52.13 30.55 31.59
CA ASP A 18 51.69 31.89 31.96
C ASP A 18 50.29 32.20 31.36
N ASP A 19 49.42 32.62 32.24
CA ASP A 19 48.13 33.23 32.02
C ASP A 19 48.30 34.55 31.28
N ASP A 20 48.24 34.53 29.95
CA ASP A 20 48.02 35.75 29.12
C ASP A 20 46.54 36.12 29.16
N LEU A 21 46.07 36.63 30.28
CA LEU A 21 44.86 37.43 30.35
C LEU A 21 45.11 38.78 29.70
N LEU A 22 44.64 38.92 28.45
CA LEU A 22 44.55 40.22 27.82
C LEU A 22 43.71 41.18 28.67
N ALA A 23 44.32 42.30 29.05
CA ALA A 23 43.68 43.36 29.79
C ALA A 23 42.54 43.99 28.97
N ALA A 24 41.45 44.34 29.65
CA ALA A 24 40.19 44.85 29.08
C ALA A 24 40.31 46.25 28.41
N ASP A 25 41.51 46.78 28.24
CA ASP A 25 41.74 48.12 27.71
C ASP A 25 42.14 48.14 26.23
N ASP A 26 42.33 46.98 25.58
CA ASP A 26 42.65 46.93 24.11
C ASP A 26 41.45 46.61 23.23
N ALA A 27 40.22 46.59 23.77
CA ALA A 27 39.00 46.43 22.97
C ALA A 27 38.33 47.79 22.72
N ALA A 28 39.04 48.68 22.04
CA ALA A 28 38.46 49.92 21.52
C ALA A 28 38.41 49.82 19.99
N GLU A 29 37.56 48.97 19.48
CA GLU A 29 36.90 49.18 18.17
C GLU A 29 35.41 49.41 18.50
N GLU A 30 35.03 50.71 18.50
CA GLU A 30 33.64 51.13 18.41
C GLU A 30 33.05 50.55 17.12
N ILE A 31 32.23 49.51 17.24
CA ILE A 31 31.31 49.15 16.18
C ILE A 31 30.25 50.27 16.14
N ALA A 32 30.35 51.12 15.12
CA ALA A 32 29.36 52.11 14.82
C ALA A 32 27.98 51.44 14.74
N GLU A 33 27.09 51.76 15.65
CA GLU A 33 25.64 51.55 15.49
C GLU A 33 25.22 52.51 14.37
N ASP A 34 25.14 52.00 13.14
CA ASP A 34 24.27 52.51 12.08
C ASP A 34 24.63 51.77 10.79
N GLU A 35 23.95 50.65 10.61
CA GLU A 35 23.33 50.24 9.35
C GLU A 35 22.38 49.09 9.73
N ASP A 36 21.11 49.43 9.86
CA ASP A 36 20.01 48.45 9.63
C ASP A 36 20.26 47.85 8.23
N LEU A 37 21.14 46.87 8.17
CA LEU A 37 21.04 45.85 7.13
C LEU A 37 19.76 45.13 7.43
N ALA A 38 18.64 45.68 6.89
CA ALA A 38 17.49 44.90 6.62
C ALA A 38 18.04 43.60 6.00
N MET A 39 18.06 42.52 6.79
CA MET A 39 18.06 41.19 6.23
C MET A 39 16.79 41.17 5.38
N ASP A 40 16.94 41.52 4.13
CA ASP A 40 16.05 41.07 3.09
C ASP A 40 16.13 39.54 3.18
N SER A 41 15.34 38.98 4.08
CA SER A 41 14.99 37.58 3.97
C SER A 41 14.21 37.55 2.67
N ASP A 42 14.94 37.31 1.58
CA ASP A 42 14.36 36.70 0.42
C ASP A 42 13.65 35.45 0.94
N HIS A 43 12.40 35.60 1.37
CA HIS A 43 11.46 34.54 1.38
C HIS A 43 11.35 34.14 -0.09
N GLU A 44 12.30 33.32 -0.55
CA GLU A 44 12.03 32.44 -1.66
C GLU A 44 10.80 31.66 -1.17
N GLU A 45 9.62 32.15 -1.52
CA GLU A 45 8.42 31.33 -1.49
C GLU A 45 8.79 30.13 -2.35
N ILE A 46 9.11 29.02 -1.69
CA ILE A 46 9.27 27.73 -2.36
C ILE A 46 7.87 27.46 -2.90
N LEU A 47 7.66 27.85 -4.16
CA LEU A 47 6.44 27.52 -4.88
C LEU A 47 6.41 26.01 -5.02
N LEU A 48 5.78 25.34 -4.09
CA LEU A 48 5.55 23.91 -4.16
C LEU A 48 4.80 23.62 -5.46
N GLN A 49 5.45 22.84 -6.33
CA GLN A 49 4.84 22.43 -7.58
C GLN A 49 3.56 21.64 -7.23
N ASN A 50 2.42 22.07 -7.76
CA ASN A 50 1.15 21.39 -7.59
C ASN A 50 0.57 21.02 -8.97
N ASP A 51 0.58 19.73 -9.29
CA ASP A 51 0.11 19.17 -10.54
C ASP A 51 -1.37 18.75 -10.48
N SER A 52 -2.03 18.92 -9.32
CA SER A 52 -3.42 18.51 -9.14
C SER A 52 -4.39 19.35 -9.97
N ILE A 53 -5.45 18.70 -10.46
CA ILE A 53 -6.60 19.35 -11.12
C ILE A 53 -7.77 19.61 -10.17
N GLY A 54 -7.75 18.96 -9.01
CA GLY A 54 -8.73 19.13 -7.94
C GLY A 54 -8.15 18.74 -6.60
N TYR A 55 -8.70 19.28 -5.52
CA TYR A 55 -8.30 18.96 -4.16
C TYR A 55 -9.51 18.95 -3.22
N PHE A 56 -9.39 18.14 -2.17
CA PHE A 56 -10.33 18.03 -1.07
C PHE A 56 -9.56 18.23 0.24
N ASP A 57 -9.90 19.26 1.01
CA ASP A 57 -9.16 19.78 2.16
C ASP A 57 -10.02 20.01 3.42
N GLU A 58 -11.19 19.34 3.50
CA GLU A 58 -12.01 19.38 4.72
C GLU A 58 -11.36 18.65 5.92
N PRO A 59 -10.59 17.56 5.71
CA PRO A 59 -9.84 16.92 6.79
C PRO A 59 -8.81 17.88 7.40
N LYS A 60 -8.55 17.72 8.70
CA LYS A 60 -7.60 18.57 9.43
C LYS A 60 -6.32 17.85 9.79
N ASP A 61 -6.28 16.57 9.53
CA ASP A 61 -5.21 15.65 9.86
C ASP A 61 -5.14 14.52 8.83
N SER A 62 -4.17 13.63 8.97
CA SER A 62 -3.81 12.57 8.05
C SER A 62 -4.99 11.75 7.54
N LEU A 63 -4.96 11.46 6.24
CA LEU A 63 -5.87 10.55 5.57
C LEU A 63 -5.19 9.19 5.39
N PHE A 64 -5.53 8.22 6.22
CA PHE A 64 -4.89 6.89 6.23
C PHE A 64 -5.39 5.97 5.13
N THR A 65 -6.59 6.21 4.61
CA THR A 65 -7.23 5.28 3.68
C THR A 65 -8.03 5.97 2.60
N ILE A 66 -8.08 5.33 1.42
CA ILE A 66 -8.84 5.80 0.27
C ILE A 66 -9.47 4.63 -0.48
N ALA A 67 -10.73 4.76 -0.87
CA ALA A 67 -11.43 3.76 -1.67
C ALA A 67 -12.27 4.41 -2.78
N GLN A 68 -12.17 3.86 -3.99
CA GLN A 68 -12.95 4.26 -5.14
C GLN A 68 -14.19 3.36 -5.28
N HIS A 69 -15.33 3.96 -5.58
CA HIS A 69 -16.56 3.21 -5.82
C HIS A 69 -16.43 2.32 -7.09
N PRO A 70 -16.75 1.02 -7.02
CA PRO A 70 -16.45 0.08 -8.10
C PRO A 70 -17.21 0.34 -9.40
N VAL A 71 -18.39 0.95 -9.33
CA VAL A 71 -19.25 1.24 -10.50
C VAL A 71 -19.21 2.72 -10.89
N HIS A 72 -19.00 3.62 -9.92
CA HIS A 72 -18.97 5.06 -10.13
C HIS A 72 -17.58 5.62 -9.78
N PRO A 73 -16.59 5.53 -10.68
CA PRO A 73 -15.18 5.81 -10.37
C PRO A 73 -14.91 7.27 -9.99
N SER A 74 -15.84 8.19 -10.21
CA SER A 74 -15.74 9.56 -9.72
C SER A 74 -16.09 9.71 -8.23
N ILE A 75 -16.71 8.72 -7.61
CA ILE A 75 -17.05 8.73 -6.18
C ILE A 75 -15.89 8.11 -5.41
N ILE A 76 -15.31 8.90 -4.52
CA ILE A 76 -14.17 8.55 -3.69
C ILE A 76 -14.56 8.68 -2.22
N ALA A 77 -14.16 7.72 -1.42
CA ALA A 77 -14.23 7.76 0.03
C ALA A 77 -12.81 7.83 0.60
N VAL A 78 -12.61 8.68 1.61
CA VAL A 78 -11.36 8.80 2.38
C VAL A 78 -11.65 8.71 3.86
N GLY A 79 -10.69 8.26 4.64
CA GLY A 79 -10.81 8.14 6.09
C GLY A 79 -9.50 8.45 6.79
N GLY A 80 -9.61 8.97 8.01
CA GLY A 80 -8.48 9.36 8.82
C GLY A 80 -8.91 9.86 10.20
N SER A 81 -8.18 10.84 10.73
CA SER A 81 -8.49 11.53 11.99
C SER A 81 -9.29 12.80 11.73
N ALA A 82 -10.16 13.18 12.67
CA ALA A 82 -10.90 14.45 12.63
C ALA A 82 -10.09 15.64 13.15
N GLY A 83 -8.93 15.43 13.76
CA GLY A 83 -8.09 16.46 14.37
C GLY A 83 -6.70 15.96 14.69
N GLN A 84 -5.84 16.91 15.11
CA GLN A 84 -4.42 16.70 15.41
C GLN A 84 -4.13 16.29 16.87
N GLU A 85 -5.17 16.13 17.69
CA GLU A 85 -5.02 15.72 19.08
C GLU A 85 -5.00 14.18 19.15
N ASP A 86 -4.21 13.61 20.05
CA ASP A 86 -4.02 12.15 20.21
C ASP A 86 -5.34 11.39 20.47
N ASP A 87 -6.36 12.07 20.99
CA ASP A 87 -7.69 11.52 21.29
C ASP A 87 -8.76 11.99 20.28
N ALA A 88 -8.35 12.53 19.14
CA ALA A 88 -9.29 12.98 18.11
C ALA A 88 -10.11 11.80 17.58
N PRO A 89 -11.43 11.96 17.41
CA PRO A 89 -12.26 10.90 16.83
C PRO A 89 -11.90 10.64 15.37
N GLY A 90 -12.19 9.42 14.91
CA GLY A 90 -12.05 9.06 13.50
C GLY A 90 -13.16 9.70 12.66
N ALA A 91 -12.78 10.14 11.48
CA ALA A 91 -13.70 10.70 10.50
C ALA A 91 -13.41 10.18 9.09
N GLY A 92 -14.42 10.25 8.25
CA GLY A 92 -14.26 9.96 6.84
C GLY A 92 -15.18 10.84 6.00
N TRP A 93 -14.88 10.92 4.74
CA TRP A 93 -15.63 11.76 3.80
C TRP A 93 -15.81 11.03 2.48
N VAL A 94 -16.93 11.34 1.84
CA VAL A 94 -17.19 10.90 0.46
C VAL A 94 -17.37 12.12 -0.41
N PHE A 95 -16.66 12.21 -1.52
CA PHE A 95 -16.72 13.32 -2.46
C PHE A 95 -16.75 12.84 -3.92
N ASN A 96 -17.03 13.76 -4.84
CA ASN A 96 -17.11 13.45 -6.27
C ASN A 96 -16.03 14.22 -7.05
N THR A 97 -15.19 13.50 -7.76
CA THR A 97 -14.12 14.07 -8.57
C THR A 97 -14.57 14.54 -9.97
N ALA A 98 -15.84 14.36 -10.34
CA ALA A 98 -16.35 14.72 -11.66
C ALA A 98 -16.30 16.23 -11.94
N SER A 99 -16.35 17.08 -10.88
CA SER A 99 -16.23 18.52 -11.00
C SER A 99 -14.81 19.01 -11.27
N ALA A 100 -13.78 18.20 -10.99
CA ALA A 100 -12.40 18.52 -11.34
C ALA A 100 -12.25 18.51 -12.87
N GLN A 101 -11.99 19.68 -13.44
CA GLN A 101 -11.87 19.83 -14.89
C GLN A 101 -10.50 19.39 -15.37
N SER A 102 -10.48 18.63 -16.46
CA SER A 102 -9.23 18.26 -17.14
C SER A 102 -8.50 19.50 -17.65
N ARG A 103 -7.19 19.52 -17.53
CA ARG A 103 -6.38 20.62 -18.09
C ARG A 103 -6.46 20.62 -19.61
N PRO A 104 -6.53 21.79 -20.27
CA PRO A 104 -6.50 21.87 -21.71
C PRO A 104 -5.18 21.31 -22.24
N PRO A 105 -5.20 20.58 -23.39
CA PRO A 105 -4.02 19.91 -23.94
C PRO A 105 -2.94 20.86 -24.47
N LEU A 106 -3.22 22.16 -24.56
CA LEU A 106 -2.28 23.17 -25.02
C LEU A 106 -1.77 24.00 -23.84
N PRO A 107 -0.45 24.25 -23.74
CA PRO A 107 0.12 25.13 -22.73
C PRO A 107 -0.54 26.53 -22.79
N ALA A 108 -0.70 27.18 -21.66
CA ALA A 108 -1.27 28.51 -21.56
C ALA A 108 -0.47 29.58 -22.35
N SER A 109 0.81 29.32 -22.65
CA SER A 109 1.61 30.15 -23.56
C SER A 109 1.04 30.27 -24.97
N PHE A 110 0.07 29.43 -25.34
CA PHE A 110 -0.73 29.55 -26.58
C PHE A 110 -2.01 30.35 -26.41
N SER A 111 -2.38 30.74 -25.19
CA SER A 111 -3.52 31.62 -24.92
C SER A 111 -3.04 33.07 -24.87
N SER A 112 -3.82 33.98 -25.41
CA SER A 112 -3.54 35.42 -25.36
C SER A 112 -3.85 36.06 -23.99
N ASP A 113 -4.27 35.26 -23.02
CA ASP A 113 -4.64 35.71 -21.67
C ASP A 113 -3.62 35.23 -20.65
N PRO A 114 -2.78 36.12 -20.10
CA PRO A 114 -1.80 35.76 -19.06
C PRO A 114 -2.44 35.29 -17.74
N ALA A 115 -3.72 35.60 -17.51
CA ALA A 115 -4.46 35.15 -16.32
C ALA A 115 -4.93 33.69 -16.44
N ALA A 116 -4.88 33.10 -17.65
CA ALA A 116 -5.18 31.69 -17.87
C ALA A 116 -4.02 30.77 -17.43
N ASP A 117 -2.84 31.32 -17.09
CA ASP A 117 -1.66 30.56 -16.69
C ASP A 117 -1.77 29.93 -15.28
N ALA A 118 -2.60 30.48 -14.44
CA ALA A 118 -2.91 29.87 -13.15
C ALA A 118 -4.19 29.05 -13.24
N LEU A 119 -4.13 27.88 -13.89
CA LEU A 119 -5.20 26.88 -13.80
C LEU A 119 -5.31 26.44 -12.33
N LYS A 120 -6.19 27.13 -11.60
CA LYS A 120 -6.47 26.82 -10.20
C LYS A 120 -7.05 25.41 -10.12
N SER A 121 -6.44 24.60 -9.27
CA SER A 121 -7.01 23.32 -8.87
C SER A 121 -8.43 23.57 -8.32
N THR A 122 -9.39 22.70 -8.68
CA THR A 122 -10.80 22.82 -8.27
C THR A 122 -10.96 22.29 -6.85
N GLN A 123 -11.49 23.09 -5.94
CA GLN A 123 -11.91 22.61 -4.62
C GLN A 123 -13.13 21.68 -4.77
N LEU A 124 -13.09 20.55 -4.08
CA LEU A 124 -14.15 19.55 -4.09
C LEU A 124 -14.92 19.63 -2.78
N ASP A 125 -16.25 19.54 -2.87
CA ASP A 125 -17.13 19.53 -1.72
C ASP A 125 -17.43 18.10 -1.26
N SER A 126 -17.60 17.92 0.06
CA SER A 126 -18.07 16.68 0.65
C SER A 126 -19.53 16.39 0.26
N LEU A 127 -19.78 15.16 -0.18
CA LEU A 127 -21.14 14.65 -0.39
C LEU A 127 -21.71 14.02 0.87
N PHE A 128 -20.85 13.48 1.73
CA PHE A 128 -21.24 12.80 2.95
C PHE A 128 -20.05 12.70 3.90
N SER A 129 -20.31 12.87 5.22
CA SER A 129 -19.33 12.66 6.29
C SER A 129 -19.65 11.39 7.05
N LEU A 130 -18.62 10.58 7.33
CA LEU A 130 -18.68 9.35 8.10
C LEU A 130 -18.37 9.68 9.57
N ASP A 131 -19.35 9.53 10.44
CA ASP A 131 -19.21 9.85 11.86
C ASP A 131 -19.28 8.60 12.73
N GLY A 132 -18.82 8.70 13.99
CA GLY A 132 -19.09 7.75 15.06
C GLY A 132 -17.97 6.78 15.37
N HIS A 133 -16.82 6.85 14.70
CA HIS A 133 -15.58 6.27 15.19
C HIS A 133 -15.03 7.11 16.35
N THR A 134 -14.54 6.47 17.39
CA THR A 134 -13.94 7.14 18.55
C THR A 134 -12.43 7.26 18.45
N ASP A 135 -11.85 6.63 17.43
CA ASP A 135 -10.44 6.71 17.06
C ASP A 135 -10.34 6.64 15.53
N SER A 136 -9.19 6.93 14.97
CA SER A 136 -8.92 7.10 13.55
C SER A 136 -9.51 6.00 12.67
N VAL A 137 -10.09 6.40 11.53
CA VAL A 137 -10.53 5.48 10.47
C VAL A 137 -9.31 5.00 9.71
N ASN A 138 -8.81 3.82 10.06
CA ASN A 138 -7.59 3.24 9.51
C ASN A 138 -7.82 2.59 8.12
N THR A 139 -9.01 2.08 7.89
CA THR A 139 -9.32 1.41 6.62
C THR A 139 -10.77 1.60 6.22
N LEU A 140 -11.02 1.68 4.91
CA LEU A 140 -12.39 1.66 4.38
C LEU A 140 -12.44 1.02 2.99
N THR A 141 -13.59 0.47 2.65
CA THR A 141 -13.80 -0.19 1.37
C THR A 141 -15.26 -0.16 0.94
N TRP A 142 -15.46 -0.12 -0.38
CA TRP A 142 -16.76 -0.37 -0.97
C TRP A 142 -16.97 -1.87 -1.15
N THR A 143 -18.16 -2.36 -0.84
CA THR A 143 -18.49 -3.76 -1.09
C THR A 143 -18.62 -4.05 -2.59
N LEU A 144 -18.32 -5.28 -2.98
CA LEU A 144 -18.39 -5.72 -4.36
C LEU A 144 -19.65 -6.60 -4.59
N PRO A 145 -20.15 -6.67 -5.87
CA PRO A 145 -19.61 -6.00 -7.06
C PRO A 145 -20.18 -4.60 -7.31
N GLN A 146 -21.26 -4.18 -6.64
CA GLN A 146 -22.02 -2.98 -6.97
C GLN A 146 -21.60 -1.72 -6.20
N GLY A 147 -20.96 -1.87 -5.05
CA GLY A 147 -20.68 -0.75 -4.16
C GLY A 147 -21.90 -0.27 -3.36
N ASP A 148 -22.85 -1.17 -3.13
CA ASP A 148 -24.10 -0.83 -2.41
C ASP A 148 -23.87 -0.42 -0.95
N VAL A 149 -22.71 -0.78 -0.39
CA VAL A 149 -22.33 -0.48 0.99
C VAL A 149 -20.88 0.04 1.03
N LEU A 150 -20.67 1.12 1.79
CA LEU A 150 -19.36 1.53 2.26
C LEU A 150 -19.16 0.97 3.66
N VAL A 151 -18.00 0.39 3.90
CA VAL A 151 -17.60 -0.17 5.20
C VAL A 151 -16.31 0.50 5.65
N SER A 152 -16.25 0.95 6.89
CA SER A 152 -15.04 1.48 7.53
C SER A 152 -14.64 0.64 8.74
N GLY A 153 -13.34 0.57 8.99
CA GLY A 153 -12.74 0.01 10.19
C GLY A 153 -11.85 1.04 10.86
N GLY A 154 -11.96 1.18 12.16
CA GLY A 154 -11.20 2.12 12.95
C GLY A 154 -10.22 1.45 13.91
N LEU A 155 -9.28 2.24 14.44
CA LEU A 155 -8.42 1.85 15.55
C LEU A 155 -9.20 1.67 16.86
N ASP A 156 -10.45 2.14 16.89
CA ASP A 156 -11.42 1.86 17.97
C ASP A 156 -12.01 0.44 17.93
N GLY A 157 -11.57 -0.40 16.98
CA GLY A 157 -12.06 -1.77 16.80
C GLY A 157 -13.44 -1.87 16.18
N ARG A 158 -14.07 -0.76 15.79
CA ARG A 158 -15.40 -0.76 15.19
C ARG A 158 -15.35 -1.00 13.69
N LEU A 159 -16.25 -1.85 13.23
CA LEU A 159 -16.64 -2.02 11.85
C LEU A 159 -17.97 -1.30 11.65
N ARG A 160 -18.02 -0.26 10.81
CA ARG A 160 -19.23 0.52 10.55
C ARG A 160 -19.64 0.42 9.09
N ALA A 161 -20.94 0.40 8.82
CA ALA A 161 -21.47 0.22 7.48
C ALA A 161 -22.54 1.25 7.12
N TRP A 162 -22.48 1.77 5.89
CA TRP A 162 -23.43 2.71 5.32
C TRP A 162 -23.94 2.20 3.98
N LYS A 163 -25.25 2.15 3.84
CA LYS A 163 -25.88 1.88 2.55
C LYS A 163 -25.73 3.08 1.64
N ALA A 164 -25.17 2.86 0.45
CA ALA A 164 -25.04 3.88 -0.60
C ALA A 164 -26.12 3.68 -1.66
N THR A 165 -26.64 4.79 -2.18
CA THR A 165 -27.53 4.81 -3.34
C THR A 165 -27.11 5.97 -4.23
N VAL A 166 -26.60 5.62 -5.42
CA VAL A 166 -26.16 6.59 -6.42
C VAL A 166 -27.28 6.76 -7.46
N SER A 167 -27.72 8.00 -7.66
CA SER A 167 -28.72 8.35 -8.68
C SER A 167 -28.06 8.83 -9.97
N GLY A 168 -28.80 8.86 -11.09
CA GLY A 168 -28.27 9.08 -12.43
C GLY A 168 -27.60 10.45 -12.69
N ASP A 169 -27.74 11.40 -11.79
CA ASP A 169 -27.06 12.70 -11.77
C ASP A 169 -25.79 12.71 -10.89
N ALA A 170 -25.32 11.52 -10.49
CA ALA A 170 -24.23 11.29 -9.54
C ALA A 170 -24.51 11.86 -8.12
N SER A 171 -25.77 12.11 -7.78
CA SER A 171 -26.15 12.39 -6.41
C SER A 171 -26.05 11.12 -5.57
N LEU A 172 -25.37 11.24 -4.44
CA LEU A 172 -25.13 10.15 -3.50
C LEU A 172 -26.04 10.33 -2.28
N LYS A 173 -26.77 9.29 -1.94
CA LYS A 173 -27.45 9.19 -0.65
C LYS A 173 -26.83 8.08 0.16
N MET A 174 -26.47 8.36 1.41
CA MET A 174 -25.91 7.39 2.32
C MET A 174 -26.75 7.33 3.61
N ASP A 175 -27.01 6.12 4.06
CA ASP A 175 -27.74 5.85 5.29
C ASP A 175 -26.91 4.90 6.16
N PHE A 176 -26.61 5.27 7.40
CA PHE A 176 -25.97 4.37 8.36
C PHE A 176 -26.87 3.18 8.62
N ILE A 177 -26.32 1.96 8.55
CA ILE A 177 -27.10 0.73 8.71
C ILE A 177 -26.71 -0.10 9.93
N GLY A 178 -25.49 0.00 10.42
CA GLY A 178 -25.08 -0.73 11.62
C GLY A 178 -23.58 -0.69 11.88
N GLU A 179 -23.22 -1.22 13.04
CA GLU A 179 -21.82 -1.37 13.48
C GLU A 179 -21.63 -2.72 14.20
N ALA A 180 -20.40 -3.20 14.24
CA ALA A 180 -19.93 -4.34 15.02
C ALA A 180 -18.60 -3.99 15.69
N GLN A 181 -18.33 -4.57 16.86
CA GLN A 181 -17.06 -4.38 17.59
C GLN A 181 -16.66 -5.69 18.25
N GLU A 182 -15.89 -6.49 17.53
CA GLU A 182 -15.44 -7.82 17.96
C GLU A 182 -13.92 -7.85 18.22
N VAL A 183 -13.20 -6.79 17.83
CA VAL A 183 -11.75 -6.72 17.82
C VAL A 183 -11.26 -5.44 18.51
N PRO A 184 -10.01 -5.41 19.01
CA PRO A 184 -9.48 -4.20 19.61
C PRO A 184 -9.23 -3.10 18.58
N GLU A 185 -8.67 -3.43 17.40
CA GLU A 185 -8.37 -2.52 16.31
C GLU A 185 -8.54 -3.22 14.97
N VAL A 186 -9.04 -2.52 13.96
CA VAL A 186 -9.16 -3.03 12.59
C VAL A 186 -7.97 -2.57 11.77
N ASN A 187 -7.10 -3.50 11.36
CA ASN A 187 -5.91 -3.19 10.60
C ASN A 187 -6.18 -3.01 9.11
N TRP A 188 -7.02 -3.88 8.54
CA TRP A 188 -7.35 -3.85 7.11
C TRP A 188 -8.74 -4.39 6.82
N LEU A 189 -9.29 -3.98 5.67
CA LEU A 189 -10.53 -4.49 5.09
C LEU A 189 -10.29 -4.97 3.66
N ALA A 190 -10.88 -6.10 3.29
CA ALA A 190 -10.82 -6.63 1.93
C ALA A 190 -12.23 -7.05 1.45
N PRO A 191 -12.78 -6.42 0.40
CA PRO A 191 -14.08 -6.80 -0.15
C PRO A 191 -13.96 -8.09 -0.97
N CYS A 192 -14.92 -8.99 -0.81
CA CYS A 192 -14.97 -10.24 -1.56
C CYS A 192 -15.39 -9.99 -3.02
N PRO A 193 -14.61 -10.43 -4.01
CA PRO A 193 -14.93 -10.21 -5.42
C PRO A 193 -16.01 -11.16 -5.98
N SER A 194 -16.48 -12.14 -5.18
CA SER A 194 -17.44 -13.13 -5.61
C SER A 194 -18.84 -12.52 -5.83
N SER A 195 -19.36 -12.64 -7.04
CA SER A 195 -20.75 -12.24 -7.33
C SER A 195 -21.81 -13.14 -6.69
N THR A 196 -21.43 -14.34 -6.22
CA THR A 196 -22.34 -15.25 -5.51
C THR A 196 -22.48 -14.89 -4.03
N ASN A 197 -21.50 -14.14 -3.49
CA ASN A 197 -21.46 -13.68 -2.11
C ASN A 197 -21.27 -12.15 -2.09
N PRO A 198 -22.25 -11.38 -2.62
CA PRO A 198 -22.14 -9.93 -2.69
C PRO A 198 -22.09 -9.31 -1.29
N ASN A 199 -21.60 -8.08 -1.19
CA ASN A 199 -21.53 -7.32 0.07
C ASN A 199 -20.82 -8.06 1.21
N THR A 200 -19.84 -8.92 0.87
CA THR A 200 -19.01 -9.61 1.85
C THR A 200 -17.68 -8.91 1.99
N VAL A 201 -17.23 -8.71 3.23
CA VAL A 201 -15.93 -8.13 3.56
C VAL A 201 -15.20 -8.99 4.58
N ALA A 202 -13.87 -9.07 4.46
CA ALA A 202 -13.01 -9.63 5.48
C ALA A 202 -12.27 -8.50 6.19
N LEU A 203 -11.99 -8.66 7.46
CA LEU A 203 -11.10 -7.79 8.25
C LEU A 203 -10.04 -8.63 8.95
N GLY A 204 -8.89 -8.02 9.19
CA GLY A 204 -7.87 -8.51 10.10
C GLY A 204 -7.60 -7.49 11.19
N ALA A 205 -7.27 -7.98 12.36
CA ALA A 205 -7.18 -7.21 13.58
C ALA A 205 -5.78 -7.24 14.22
N SER A 206 -5.54 -6.29 15.13
CA SER A 206 -4.28 -6.20 15.87
C SER A 206 -4.05 -7.36 16.83
N ASP A 207 -5.11 -8.06 17.26
CA ASP A 207 -5.01 -9.27 18.07
C ASP A 207 -4.76 -10.56 17.26
N GLY A 208 -4.58 -10.44 15.93
CA GLY A 208 -4.38 -11.56 15.01
C GLY A 208 -5.66 -12.25 14.56
N SER A 209 -6.82 -11.85 15.06
CA SER A 209 -8.08 -12.44 14.62
C SER A 209 -8.46 -11.95 13.20
N VAL A 210 -9.16 -12.84 12.48
CA VAL A 210 -9.68 -12.55 11.14
C VAL A 210 -11.17 -12.82 11.12
N TRP A 211 -11.96 -11.87 10.65
CA TRP A 211 -13.41 -11.96 10.63
C TRP A 211 -13.95 -11.73 9.22
N VAL A 212 -14.98 -12.46 8.87
CA VAL A 212 -15.69 -12.31 7.59
C VAL A 212 -17.15 -11.96 7.87
N TYR A 213 -17.59 -10.84 7.29
CA TYR A 213 -18.96 -10.36 7.41
C TYR A 213 -19.63 -10.30 6.04
N THR A 214 -20.92 -10.64 6.00
CA THR A 214 -21.82 -10.25 4.92
C THR A 214 -22.72 -9.13 5.43
N VAL A 215 -22.82 -8.06 4.65
CA VAL A 215 -23.66 -6.91 4.99
C VAL A 215 -24.96 -6.98 4.21
N ASP A 216 -26.09 -7.10 4.91
CA ASP A 216 -27.43 -7.06 4.32
C ASP A 216 -28.14 -5.74 4.67
N PRO A 217 -28.17 -4.76 3.73
CA PRO A 217 -28.84 -3.48 3.97
C PRO A 217 -30.36 -3.57 4.13
N SER A 218 -30.95 -4.73 3.90
CA SER A 218 -32.40 -4.96 4.07
C SER A 218 -32.77 -5.46 5.46
N ASP A 219 -31.86 -6.11 6.17
CA ASP A 219 -32.03 -6.56 7.54
C ASP A 219 -31.69 -5.44 8.52
N LYS A 220 -32.72 -4.73 8.98
CA LYS A 220 -32.55 -3.62 9.94
C LYS A 220 -32.18 -4.07 11.35
N ALA A 221 -32.41 -5.33 11.68
CA ALA A 221 -32.15 -5.83 13.03
C ALA A 221 -30.69 -6.31 13.18
N ASN A 222 -30.16 -6.93 12.14
CA ASN A 222 -28.81 -7.48 12.13
C ASN A 222 -28.17 -7.33 10.74
N PRO A 223 -27.79 -6.11 10.33
CA PRO A 223 -27.28 -5.86 8.99
C PRO A 223 -25.86 -6.43 8.76
N LEU A 224 -25.03 -6.56 9.80
CA LEU A 224 -23.68 -7.14 9.75
C LEU A 224 -23.74 -8.57 10.30
N GLN A 225 -23.66 -9.55 9.41
CA GLN A 225 -23.76 -10.97 9.76
C GLN A 225 -22.37 -11.61 9.69
N ILE A 226 -21.90 -12.18 10.80
CA ILE A 226 -20.65 -12.92 10.86
C ILE A 226 -20.82 -14.22 10.06
N VAL A 227 -19.98 -14.40 9.03
CA VAL A 227 -19.88 -15.61 8.23
C VAL A 227 -18.90 -16.58 8.86
N GLN A 228 -17.69 -16.09 9.18
CA GLN A 228 -16.59 -16.87 9.76
C GLN A 228 -15.72 -15.98 10.65
N SER A 229 -15.04 -16.62 11.61
CA SER A 229 -13.99 -16.01 12.42
C SER A 229 -12.84 -16.99 12.63
N TYR A 230 -11.60 -16.51 12.61
CA TYR A 230 -10.39 -17.30 12.66
C TYR A 230 -9.39 -16.70 13.67
N PHE A 231 -8.68 -17.58 14.41
CA PHE A 231 -7.83 -17.21 15.54
C PHE A 231 -6.52 -17.99 15.55
N LEU A 232 -5.87 -18.16 14.39
CA LEU A 232 -4.60 -18.92 14.30
C LEU A 232 -3.36 -18.05 14.29
N HIS A 233 -3.44 -16.80 13.86
CA HIS A 233 -2.33 -15.87 13.98
C HIS A 233 -2.09 -15.52 15.46
N THR A 234 -0.84 -15.43 15.87
CA THR A 234 -0.40 -15.10 17.24
C THR A 234 0.15 -13.69 17.36
N GLY A 235 0.35 -12.99 16.26
CA GLY A 235 0.68 -11.58 16.14
C GLY A 235 -0.37 -10.85 15.33
N ALA A 236 -0.25 -9.52 15.21
CA ALA A 236 -1.18 -8.71 14.46
C ALA A 236 -1.37 -9.22 13.01
N CYS A 237 -2.60 -9.30 12.55
CA CYS A 237 -2.91 -9.64 11.16
C CYS A 237 -2.66 -8.40 10.30
N THR A 238 -1.56 -8.40 9.54
CA THR A 238 -1.04 -7.22 8.84
C THR A 238 -1.70 -6.97 7.49
N ALA A 239 -2.06 -8.03 6.75
CA ALA A 239 -2.74 -7.90 5.47
C ALA A 239 -3.55 -9.13 5.10
N GLY A 240 -4.55 -8.93 4.24
CA GLY A 240 -5.39 -10.01 3.71
C GLY A 240 -5.93 -9.69 2.32
N ALA A 241 -6.13 -10.73 1.52
CA ALA A 241 -6.77 -10.63 0.21
C ALA A 241 -7.54 -11.89 -0.17
N TRP A 242 -8.59 -11.70 -0.94
CA TRP A 242 -9.36 -12.77 -1.54
C TRP A 242 -8.71 -13.30 -2.81
N THR A 243 -8.86 -14.60 -3.08
CA THR A 243 -8.60 -15.11 -4.42
C THR A 243 -9.52 -14.43 -5.44
N PRO A 244 -9.12 -14.33 -6.73
CA PRO A 244 -9.92 -13.61 -7.74
C PRO A 244 -11.33 -14.14 -7.93
N ASP A 245 -11.58 -15.41 -7.59
CA ASP A 245 -12.90 -16.02 -7.59
C ASP A 245 -13.69 -15.79 -6.28
N GLY A 246 -13.06 -15.19 -5.26
CA GLY A 246 -13.64 -14.93 -3.96
C GLY A 246 -13.94 -16.19 -3.13
N LEU A 247 -13.32 -17.33 -3.45
CA LEU A 247 -13.60 -18.59 -2.75
C LEU A 247 -12.68 -18.80 -1.54
N LEU A 248 -11.45 -18.30 -1.60
CA LEU A 248 -10.49 -18.40 -0.52
C LEU A 248 -10.04 -17.01 -0.07
N LEU A 249 -9.74 -16.89 1.21
CA LEU A 249 -9.15 -15.70 1.83
C LEU A 249 -7.73 -16.03 2.27
N ALA A 250 -6.75 -15.25 1.88
CA ALA A 250 -5.38 -15.35 2.37
C ALA A 250 -5.09 -14.24 3.36
N THR A 251 -4.41 -14.56 4.46
CA THR A 251 -4.01 -13.60 5.50
C THR A 251 -2.59 -13.85 5.95
N ILE A 252 -1.90 -12.79 6.33
CA ILE A 252 -0.52 -12.81 6.85
C ILE A 252 -0.44 -12.03 8.16
N SER A 253 0.61 -12.29 8.93
CA SER A 253 0.79 -11.70 10.26
C SER A 253 2.25 -11.37 10.55
N GLU A 254 2.43 -10.49 11.54
CA GLU A 254 3.73 -10.20 12.16
C GLU A 254 4.40 -11.43 12.78
N ASP A 255 3.63 -12.47 13.12
CA ASP A 255 4.18 -13.74 13.60
C ASP A 255 4.87 -14.57 12.49
N GLY A 256 4.93 -14.05 11.25
CA GLY A 256 5.51 -14.69 10.09
C GLY A 256 4.64 -15.80 9.50
N SER A 257 3.36 -15.92 9.88
CA SER A 257 2.45 -16.94 9.36
C SER A 257 1.67 -16.48 8.13
N LEU A 258 1.38 -17.41 7.24
CA LEU A 258 0.45 -17.31 6.12
C LEU A 258 -0.63 -18.37 6.26
N TYR A 259 -1.88 -17.96 6.30
CA TYR A 259 -3.03 -18.86 6.22
C TYR A 259 -3.87 -18.56 4.98
N VAL A 260 -4.39 -19.62 4.36
CA VAL A 260 -5.40 -19.51 3.29
C VAL A 260 -6.64 -20.26 3.76
N TRP A 261 -7.70 -19.51 3.96
CA TRP A 261 -8.94 -19.96 4.60
C TRP A 261 -9.99 -20.41 3.58
N ASP A 262 -10.68 -21.52 3.86
CA ASP A 262 -11.82 -21.99 3.09
C ASP A 262 -13.12 -21.40 3.69
N VAL A 263 -13.45 -20.18 3.27
CA VAL A 263 -14.58 -19.43 3.85
C VAL A 263 -15.92 -20.08 3.57
N TRP A 264 -16.09 -20.69 2.41
CA TRP A 264 -17.37 -21.21 1.91
C TRP A 264 -17.46 -22.74 1.91
N GLY A 265 -16.41 -23.46 2.32
CA GLY A 265 -16.38 -24.93 2.32
C GLY A 265 -16.05 -25.55 0.95
N GLU A 266 -15.64 -24.76 -0.05
CA GLU A 266 -15.34 -25.24 -1.40
C GLU A 266 -14.07 -26.09 -1.48
N ALA A 267 -13.05 -25.76 -0.72
CA ALA A 267 -11.83 -26.55 -0.60
C ALA A 267 -12.11 -27.82 0.19
N THR A 268 -12.93 -27.74 1.24
CA THR A 268 -13.43 -28.87 2.05
C THR A 268 -14.15 -29.89 1.18
N ALA A 269 -15.06 -29.43 0.33
CA ALA A 269 -15.81 -30.30 -0.59
C ALA A 269 -14.90 -31.08 -1.58
N LYS A 270 -13.69 -30.57 -1.81
CA LYS A 270 -12.69 -31.19 -2.70
C LYS A 270 -11.57 -31.90 -1.95
N ASN A 271 -11.65 -32.03 -0.64
CA ASN A 271 -10.62 -32.60 0.23
C ASN A 271 -9.23 -31.91 0.06
N LEU A 272 -9.25 -30.57 -0.06
CA LEU A 272 -8.05 -29.73 -0.22
C LEU A 272 -7.73 -28.92 1.04
N ILE A 273 -8.26 -29.31 2.19
CA ILE A 273 -8.01 -28.66 3.48
C ILE A 273 -6.97 -29.43 4.29
N GLY A 274 -6.26 -28.70 5.16
CA GLY A 274 -5.34 -29.27 6.13
C GLY A 274 -6.03 -29.95 7.31
N ASP A 275 -5.24 -30.51 8.22
CA ASP A 275 -5.71 -31.29 9.38
C ASP A 275 -6.57 -30.49 10.36
N ASN A 276 -6.47 -29.15 10.37
CA ASN A 276 -7.27 -28.27 11.21
C ASN A 276 -8.70 -28.07 10.70
N GLY A 277 -9.04 -28.56 9.52
CA GLY A 277 -10.39 -28.49 8.94
C GLY A 277 -10.84 -27.11 8.45
N MET A 278 -9.98 -26.07 8.50
CA MET A 278 -10.34 -24.69 8.17
C MET A 278 -9.42 -24.06 7.12
N THR A 279 -8.15 -24.48 7.04
CA THR A 279 -7.16 -23.89 6.15
C THR A 279 -6.88 -24.79 4.96
N ALA A 280 -6.86 -24.18 3.77
CA ALA A 280 -6.36 -24.82 2.56
C ALA A 280 -4.82 -24.74 2.46
N VAL A 281 -4.20 -23.72 3.08
CA VAL A 281 -2.75 -23.58 3.27
C VAL A 281 -2.50 -23.06 4.68
N ALA A 282 -1.52 -23.62 5.36
CA ALA A 282 -0.99 -23.14 6.64
C ALA A 282 0.53 -23.21 6.59
N LEU A 283 1.19 -22.08 6.63
CA LEU A 283 2.64 -21.95 6.65
C LEU A 283 3.02 -21.02 7.80
N THR A 284 3.91 -21.49 8.65
CA THR A 284 4.40 -20.76 9.82
C THR A 284 5.93 -20.80 9.85
N ALA A 285 6.54 -20.07 10.79
CA ALA A 285 7.99 -20.08 10.99
C ALA A 285 8.56 -21.47 11.38
N GLU A 286 7.69 -22.44 11.72
CA GLU A 286 8.12 -23.85 11.93
C GLU A 286 8.67 -24.50 10.65
N ASP A 287 8.19 -24.08 9.47
CA ASP A 287 8.79 -24.48 8.20
C ASP A 287 9.95 -23.53 7.86
N GLN A 288 11.18 -23.93 8.16
CA GLN A 288 12.41 -23.16 7.89
C GLN A 288 12.52 -22.64 6.44
N ARG A 289 11.85 -23.28 5.48
CA ARG A 289 11.83 -22.81 4.08
C ARG A 289 10.95 -21.58 3.92
N PHE A 290 9.93 -21.45 4.76
CA PHE A 290 8.98 -20.36 4.75
C PHE A 290 9.35 -19.26 5.74
N GLU A 291 10.12 -19.56 6.77
CA GLU A 291 10.54 -18.63 7.81
C GLU A 291 10.97 -17.27 7.22
N VAL A 292 10.43 -16.20 7.76
CA VAL A 292 10.78 -14.81 7.46
C VAL A 292 10.96 -14.10 8.80
N GLU A 293 12.17 -13.63 9.04
CA GLU A 293 12.50 -12.89 10.27
C GLU A 293 11.80 -11.52 10.26
N GLY A 294 11.21 -11.12 11.39
CA GLY A 294 10.56 -9.82 11.57
C GLY A 294 9.12 -9.72 11.05
N GLY A 295 8.53 -10.83 10.57
CA GLY A 295 7.12 -10.87 10.17
C GLY A 295 6.84 -10.59 8.70
N LEU A 296 5.55 -10.65 8.33
CA LEU A 296 5.04 -10.43 6.98
C LEU A 296 4.15 -9.19 6.97
N TYR A 297 4.30 -8.31 5.96
CA TYR A 297 3.61 -7.01 5.91
C TYR A 297 2.82 -6.78 4.62
N SER A 298 3.20 -7.43 3.53
CA SER A 298 2.50 -7.26 2.25
C SER A 298 2.16 -8.56 1.57
N LEU A 299 1.05 -8.61 0.85
CA LEU A 299 0.68 -9.76 0.05
C LEU A 299 0.04 -9.35 -1.28
N ALA A 300 0.20 -10.21 -2.28
CA ALA A 300 -0.48 -10.10 -3.56
C ALA A 300 -0.83 -11.49 -4.12
N ILE A 301 -2.00 -11.61 -4.71
CA ILE A 301 -2.49 -12.87 -5.31
C ILE A 301 -2.42 -12.76 -6.84
N ASP A 302 -1.91 -13.83 -7.47
CA ASP A 302 -1.90 -13.93 -8.94
C ASP A 302 -3.30 -13.74 -9.53
N PRO A 303 -3.47 -12.91 -10.57
CA PRO A 303 -4.78 -12.68 -11.19
C PRO A 303 -5.51 -13.95 -11.69
N LYS A 304 -4.77 -15.08 -11.83
CA LYS A 304 -5.33 -16.39 -12.17
C LYS A 304 -5.53 -17.30 -10.95
N GLY A 305 -5.22 -16.82 -9.75
CA GLY A 305 -5.33 -17.57 -8.50
C GLY A 305 -4.34 -18.76 -8.40
N ALA A 306 -3.22 -18.73 -9.11
CA ALA A 306 -2.29 -19.86 -9.12
C ALA A 306 -1.30 -19.84 -7.94
N PHE A 307 -0.94 -18.65 -7.47
CA PHE A 307 0.02 -18.46 -6.37
C PHE A 307 -0.24 -17.15 -5.63
N ILE A 308 0.36 -17.04 -4.46
CA ILE A 308 0.42 -15.84 -3.65
C ILE A 308 1.89 -15.44 -3.44
N ALA A 309 2.17 -14.15 -3.47
CA ALA A 309 3.42 -13.57 -3.04
C ALA A 309 3.21 -12.90 -1.68
N VAL A 310 4.11 -13.12 -0.73
CA VAL A 310 4.12 -12.48 0.58
C VAL A 310 5.47 -11.84 0.83
N GLY A 311 5.48 -10.60 1.30
CA GLY A 311 6.66 -9.79 1.58
C GLY A 311 6.84 -9.58 3.07
N GLY A 312 8.09 -9.60 3.52
CA GLY A 312 8.44 -9.50 4.94
C GLY A 312 9.46 -8.41 5.26
N ALA A 313 9.75 -8.26 6.53
CA ALA A 313 10.55 -7.19 7.13
C ALA A 313 11.98 -7.05 6.58
N THR A 314 12.60 -8.15 6.16
CA THR A 314 14.01 -8.15 5.73
C THR A 314 14.18 -8.20 4.21
N GLY A 315 13.21 -7.71 3.45
CA GLY A 315 13.25 -7.76 1.98
C GLY A 315 12.97 -9.14 1.40
N ALA A 316 12.61 -10.10 2.23
CA ALA A 316 12.30 -11.46 1.81
C ALA A 316 10.90 -11.52 1.17
N ILE A 317 10.80 -12.15 0.00
CA ILE A 317 9.51 -12.44 -0.64
C ILE A 317 9.40 -13.96 -0.82
N LYS A 318 8.31 -14.54 -0.33
CA LYS A 318 7.99 -15.95 -0.53
C LYS A 318 6.84 -16.08 -1.52
N ILE A 319 7.00 -16.99 -2.47
CA ILE A 319 5.97 -17.31 -3.46
C ILE A 319 5.42 -18.69 -3.14
N VAL A 320 4.12 -18.76 -2.88
CA VAL A 320 3.44 -19.99 -2.43
C VAL A 320 2.32 -20.34 -3.39
N SER A 321 2.23 -21.62 -3.77
CA SER A 321 1.15 -22.08 -4.65
C SER A 321 -0.20 -22.08 -3.93
N LEU A 322 -1.26 -21.67 -4.62
CA LEU A 322 -2.63 -21.77 -4.14
C LEU A 322 -3.30 -23.06 -4.63
N PRO A 323 -4.26 -23.62 -3.87
CA PRO A 323 -5.04 -24.77 -4.30
C PRO A 323 -5.95 -24.38 -5.47
N ARG A 324 -6.15 -25.28 -6.42
CA ARG A 324 -7.03 -25.05 -7.58
C ARG A 324 -8.42 -25.59 -7.30
N LEU A 325 -9.38 -24.71 -7.13
CA LEU A 325 -10.78 -25.04 -6.87
C LEU A 325 -11.61 -25.22 -8.15
N ALA A 326 -11.24 -24.54 -9.26
CA ALA A 326 -11.91 -24.70 -10.53
C ALA A 326 -11.70 -26.12 -11.11
N PRO A 327 -12.72 -26.76 -11.74
CA PRO A 327 -12.50 -28.01 -12.44
C PRO A 327 -11.49 -27.76 -13.56
N THR A 328 -10.39 -28.52 -13.53
CA THR A 328 -9.46 -28.55 -14.68
C THR A 328 -10.28 -29.01 -15.87
N GLY A 329 -10.50 -28.12 -16.86
CA GLY A 329 -11.10 -28.50 -18.13
C GLY A 329 -10.38 -29.71 -18.74
N PRO A 330 -10.98 -30.47 -19.68
CA PRO A 330 -10.42 -31.69 -20.20
C PRO A 330 -8.98 -31.43 -20.68
N GLN A 331 -8.02 -31.93 -19.91
CA GLN A 331 -6.63 -31.92 -20.35
C GLN A 331 -6.59 -32.65 -21.70
N PRO A 332 -5.91 -32.10 -22.74
CA PRO A 332 -5.65 -32.86 -23.94
C PRO A 332 -4.92 -34.12 -23.50
N GLN A 333 -5.58 -35.26 -23.59
CA GLN A 333 -4.98 -36.56 -23.33
C GLN A 333 -3.74 -36.67 -24.24
N ALA A 334 -2.58 -36.43 -23.67
CA ALA A 334 -1.33 -36.74 -24.34
C ALA A 334 -1.38 -38.21 -24.65
N ARG A 335 -1.53 -38.55 -25.93
CA ARG A 335 -1.45 -39.93 -26.44
C ARG A 335 -0.18 -40.55 -25.88
N ALA A 336 -0.35 -41.48 -24.95
CA ALA A 336 0.73 -42.23 -24.36
C ALA A 336 1.46 -42.98 -25.48
N ARG A 337 2.63 -42.44 -25.87
CA ARG A 337 3.63 -43.28 -26.56
C ARG A 337 4.25 -44.16 -25.52
N ALA A 338 4.00 -45.45 -25.66
CA ALA A 338 4.61 -46.49 -24.84
C ALA A 338 6.14 -46.39 -24.89
N GLY A 339 6.78 -46.29 -23.73
CA GLY A 339 8.22 -46.47 -23.56
C GLY A 339 8.98 -45.20 -23.18
N GLY A 340 8.81 -44.74 -21.93
CA GLY A 340 9.65 -43.74 -21.31
C GLY A 340 9.13 -43.43 -19.90
N LYS A 341 9.91 -43.76 -18.87
CA LYS A 341 9.65 -43.26 -17.49
C LYS A 341 9.90 -41.77 -17.50
N THR A 342 8.89 -41.01 -17.89
CA THR A 342 8.84 -39.59 -17.55
C THR A 342 8.18 -39.49 -16.19
N ASN A 343 8.93 -38.98 -15.21
CA ASN A 343 8.35 -38.41 -14.00
C ASN A 343 7.36 -37.31 -14.46
N ALA A 344 6.11 -37.69 -14.68
CA ALA A 344 5.02 -36.73 -14.72
C ALA A 344 4.98 -36.17 -13.29
N GLN A 345 5.53 -34.97 -13.10
CA GLN A 345 5.20 -34.16 -11.95
C GLN A 345 3.68 -34.04 -11.99
N SER A 346 3.00 -34.77 -11.11
CA SER A 346 1.60 -34.51 -10.79
C SER A 346 1.56 -33.06 -10.38
N THR A 347 0.94 -32.20 -11.18
CA THR A 347 0.57 -30.85 -10.74
C THR A 347 -0.35 -31.08 -9.57
N SER A 348 0.20 -31.00 -8.33
CA SER A 348 -0.58 -31.17 -7.12
C SER A 348 -1.71 -30.13 -7.15
N THR A 349 -2.92 -30.58 -6.98
CA THR A 349 -4.10 -29.71 -6.82
C THR A 349 -4.10 -29.07 -5.44
N THR A 350 -3.28 -29.56 -4.52
CA THR A 350 -3.05 -29.03 -3.18
C THR A 350 -2.12 -27.82 -3.24
N GLY A 351 -2.49 -26.72 -2.59
CA GLY A 351 -1.65 -25.55 -2.41
C GLY A 351 -0.52 -25.74 -1.39
N GLY A 352 0.13 -24.63 -1.01
CA GLY A 352 1.10 -24.59 0.08
C GLY A 352 2.55 -24.95 -0.31
N GLN A 353 2.84 -25.14 -1.60
CA GLN A 353 4.22 -25.34 -2.04
C GLN A 353 4.95 -24.01 -2.21
N ILE A 354 6.12 -23.88 -1.62
CA ILE A 354 6.99 -22.73 -1.84
C ILE A 354 7.62 -22.87 -3.23
N LEU A 355 7.19 -21.98 -4.15
CA LEU A 355 7.61 -21.96 -5.54
C LEU A 355 8.93 -21.22 -5.73
N ALA A 356 9.14 -20.15 -4.95
CA ALA A 356 10.34 -19.33 -4.96
C ALA A 356 10.52 -18.61 -3.61
N ALA A 357 11.75 -18.29 -3.28
CA ALA A 357 12.14 -17.35 -2.25
C ALA A 357 13.03 -16.28 -2.91
N LEU A 358 12.63 -15.04 -2.84
CA LEU A 358 13.29 -13.90 -3.47
C LEU A 358 13.84 -13.00 -2.37
N HIS A 359 15.02 -12.43 -2.59
CA HIS A 359 15.69 -11.55 -1.65
C HIS A 359 16.61 -10.61 -2.43
N THR A 360 16.01 -9.58 -3.03
CA THR A 360 16.74 -8.61 -3.86
C THR A 360 16.89 -7.26 -3.14
N GLN A 361 15.93 -6.94 -2.27
CA GLN A 361 15.92 -5.76 -1.40
C GLN A 361 16.34 -6.18 0.01
N SER A 362 16.80 -5.25 0.83
CA SER A 362 17.30 -5.53 2.19
C SER A 362 16.36 -5.05 3.30
N GLU A 363 15.49 -4.11 2.97
CA GLU A 363 14.53 -3.51 3.89
C GLU A 363 13.11 -4.08 3.66
N SER A 364 12.19 -3.81 4.59
CA SER A 364 10.82 -4.32 4.57
C SER A 364 10.11 -4.10 3.24
N ILE A 365 9.35 -5.09 2.81
CA ILE A 365 8.50 -5.05 1.61
C ILE A 365 7.08 -4.65 2.03
N GLU A 366 6.77 -3.38 1.90
CA GLU A 366 5.48 -2.82 2.33
C GLU A 366 4.38 -2.94 1.27
N SER A 367 4.75 -3.07 0.01
CA SER A 367 3.77 -3.15 -1.06
C SER A 367 4.14 -4.17 -2.12
N LEU A 368 3.19 -5.04 -2.44
CA LEU A 368 3.28 -6.01 -3.52
C LEU A 368 2.13 -5.82 -4.51
N ALA A 369 2.42 -5.88 -5.80
CA ALA A 369 1.40 -5.82 -6.84
C ALA A 369 1.67 -6.86 -7.93
N LEU A 370 0.59 -7.47 -8.45
CA LEU A 370 0.65 -8.48 -9.51
C LEU A 370 -0.23 -8.06 -10.69
N VAL A 371 0.27 -8.30 -11.90
CA VAL A 371 -0.48 -8.07 -13.14
C VAL A 371 -0.22 -9.14 -14.18
N SER A 372 -1.24 -9.46 -14.97
CA SER A 372 -1.09 -10.20 -16.21
C SER A 372 -1.06 -9.22 -17.38
N THR A 373 0.04 -9.20 -18.15
CA THR A 373 0.22 -8.27 -19.27
C THR A 373 -0.58 -8.69 -20.50
N PRO A 374 -0.89 -7.77 -21.45
CA PRO A 374 -1.72 -8.07 -22.63
C PRO A 374 -1.00 -8.89 -23.71
N ASN A 375 0.21 -9.36 -23.48
CA ASN A 375 0.98 -10.13 -24.45
C ASN A 375 0.37 -11.50 -24.75
N THR A 376 0.76 -12.09 -25.87
CA THR A 376 0.41 -13.46 -26.24
C THR A 376 1.68 -14.30 -26.44
N PRO A 377 2.01 -15.24 -25.53
CA PRO A 377 1.34 -15.54 -24.26
C PRO A 377 1.50 -14.42 -23.22
N PRO A 378 0.55 -14.27 -22.28
CA PRO A 378 0.62 -13.24 -21.24
C PRO A 378 1.80 -13.49 -20.29
N THR A 379 2.45 -12.41 -19.89
CA THR A 379 3.49 -12.42 -18.87
C THR A 379 2.88 -11.97 -17.55
N THR A 380 3.14 -12.66 -16.45
CA THR A 380 2.76 -12.20 -15.11
C THR A 380 3.94 -11.49 -14.48
N LEU A 381 3.75 -10.24 -14.08
CA LEU A 381 4.74 -9.42 -13.38
C LEU A 381 4.36 -9.29 -11.93
N LEU A 382 5.37 -9.36 -11.05
CA LEU A 382 5.29 -9.03 -9.63
C LEU A 382 6.16 -7.81 -9.37
N ALA A 383 5.59 -6.74 -8.86
CA ALA A 383 6.31 -5.58 -8.37
C ALA A 383 6.37 -5.59 -6.84
N ALA A 384 7.51 -5.26 -6.27
CA ALA A 384 7.78 -5.16 -4.85
C ALA A 384 8.35 -3.79 -4.52
N GLY A 385 7.70 -3.05 -3.63
CA GLY A 385 8.13 -1.77 -3.10
C GLY A 385 8.61 -1.91 -1.67
N SER A 386 9.73 -1.28 -1.37
CA SER A 386 10.42 -1.40 -0.10
C SER A 386 10.51 -0.05 0.62
N VAL A 387 10.76 -0.12 1.91
CA VAL A 387 11.01 1.05 2.77
C VAL A 387 12.24 1.84 2.33
N ASP A 388 13.20 1.20 1.64
CA ASP A 388 14.39 1.86 1.07
C ASP A 388 14.11 2.72 -0.18
N GLY A 389 12.85 2.90 -0.56
CA GLY A 389 12.44 3.67 -1.74
C GLY A 389 12.68 2.95 -3.08
N SER A 390 13.10 1.69 -3.07
CA SER A 390 13.37 0.93 -4.29
C SER A 390 12.15 0.12 -4.75
N ILE A 391 12.04 -0.08 -6.08
CA ILE A 391 11.06 -0.99 -6.69
C ILE A 391 11.80 -2.09 -7.45
N VAL A 392 11.43 -3.35 -7.16
CA VAL A 392 11.92 -4.49 -7.93
C VAL A 392 10.75 -5.17 -8.65
N VAL A 393 10.92 -5.39 -9.95
CA VAL A 393 9.92 -6.07 -10.78
C VAL A 393 10.47 -7.41 -11.22
N TYR A 394 9.70 -8.47 -10.94
CA TYR A 394 10.02 -9.86 -11.29
C TYR A 394 9.10 -10.38 -12.39
N ASP A 395 9.63 -11.24 -13.24
CA ASP A 395 8.86 -11.96 -14.27
C ASP A 395 8.51 -13.38 -13.76
N ALA A 396 7.28 -13.58 -13.31
CA ALA A 396 6.82 -14.85 -12.78
C ALA A 396 6.83 -15.96 -13.86
N THR A 397 6.71 -15.64 -15.13
CA THR A 397 6.78 -16.62 -16.24
C THR A 397 8.21 -17.13 -16.46
N ARG A 398 9.22 -16.40 -15.98
CA ARG A 398 10.63 -16.73 -16.04
C ARG A 398 11.20 -17.10 -14.67
N ARG A 399 10.45 -17.84 -13.88
CA ARG A 399 10.83 -18.28 -12.52
C ARG A 399 11.20 -17.12 -11.61
N PHE A 400 10.44 -16.03 -11.67
CA PHE A 400 10.66 -14.82 -10.87
C PHE A 400 12.05 -14.19 -11.08
N ALA A 401 12.60 -14.30 -12.30
CA ALA A 401 13.81 -13.56 -12.63
C ALA A 401 13.56 -12.05 -12.52
N VAL A 402 14.53 -11.32 -11.96
CA VAL A 402 14.48 -9.85 -11.90
C VAL A 402 14.42 -9.30 -13.32
N ARG A 403 13.36 -8.56 -13.62
CA ARG A 403 13.16 -7.87 -14.87
C ARG A 403 13.68 -6.44 -14.80
N ARG A 404 13.44 -5.78 -13.68
CA ARG A 404 13.87 -4.41 -13.44
C ARG A 404 14.11 -4.17 -11.96
N HIS A 405 15.14 -3.40 -11.65
CA HIS A 405 15.41 -2.89 -10.33
C HIS A 405 15.55 -1.38 -10.45
N ILE A 406 14.67 -0.64 -9.77
CA ILE A 406 14.62 0.81 -9.77
C ILE A 406 15.03 1.26 -8.37
N SER A 407 16.34 1.46 -8.17
CA SER A 407 16.85 2.03 -6.93
C SER A 407 16.54 3.53 -6.91
N GLY A 408 16.13 4.05 -5.74
CA GLY A 408 15.73 5.45 -5.60
C GLY A 408 14.48 5.80 -6.40
N ALA A 409 13.55 4.85 -6.58
CA ALA A 409 12.27 5.11 -7.22
C ALA A 409 11.47 6.19 -6.46
N HIS A 410 11.63 6.25 -5.16
CA HIS A 410 11.14 7.27 -4.24
C HIS A 410 12.28 7.80 -3.35
N GLU A 411 13.48 7.95 -3.97
CA GLU A 411 14.70 8.33 -3.26
C GLU A 411 14.98 7.37 -2.08
N ASP A 412 15.08 7.86 -0.85
CA ASP A 412 15.28 7.06 0.35
C ASP A 412 13.99 6.97 1.20
N HIS A 413 12.82 7.25 0.60
CA HIS A 413 11.52 7.26 1.29
C HIS A 413 10.74 5.98 1.03
N ALA A 414 10.05 5.48 2.05
CA ALA A 414 9.25 4.27 1.96
C ALA A 414 8.19 4.32 0.85
N ILE A 415 8.11 3.24 0.09
CA ILE A 415 7.02 3.04 -0.88
C ILE A 415 5.81 2.49 -0.15
N VAL A 416 4.75 3.29 -0.13
CA VAL A 416 3.51 2.95 0.59
C VAL A 416 2.61 2.05 -0.25
N LYS A 417 2.42 2.38 -1.54
CA LYS A 417 1.52 1.60 -2.40
C LYS A 417 2.04 1.47 -3.82
N LEU A 418 1.92 0.24 -4.33
CA LEU A 418 2.11 -0.11 -5.74
C LEU A 418 0.80 -0.63 -6.32
N GLU A 419 0.44 -0.20 -7.52
CA GLU A 419 -0.72 -0.73 -8.23
C GLU A 419 -0.49 -0.70 -9.74
N PHE A 420 -0.76 -1.82 -10.41
CA PHE A 420 -0.74 -1.88 -11.86
C PHE A 420 -2.06 -1.40 -12.45
N ILE A 421 -2.00 -0.74 -13.60
CA ILE A 421 -3.19 -0.60 -14.43
C ILE A 421 -3.51 -1.98 -15.03
N PRO A 422 -4.76 -2.48 -14.87
CA PRO A 422 -5.14 -3.80 -15.34
C PRO A 422 -4.81 -4.05 -16.82
N ASN A 423 -4.31 -5.24 -17.13
CA ASN A 423 -3.93 -5.64 -18.50
C ASN A 423 -2.95 -4.68 -19.20
N SER A 424 -2.07 -4.04 -18.45
CA SER A 424 -1.09 -3.11 -19.01
C SER A 424 0.33 -3.42 -18.53
N TRP A 425 1.29 -2.60 -18.96
CA TRP A 425 2.67 -2.59 -18.50
C TRP A 425 2.96 -1.40 -17.58
N GLN A 426 1.92 -0.69 -17.19
CA GLN A 426 2.06 0.53 -16.39
C GLN A 426 1.88 0.20 -14.92
N LEU A 427 2.84 0.62 -14.13
CA LEU A 427 2.87 0.56 -12.68
C LEU A 427 2.75 1.98 -12.14
N THR A 428 1.91 2.18 -11.13
CA THR A 428 1.85 3.42 -10.35
C THR A 428 2.40 3.14 -8.96
N SER A 429 3.21 4.06 -8.45
CA SER A 429 3.77 4.02 -7.10
C SER A 429 3.51 5.33 -6.37
N CYS A 430 3.35 5.28 -5.07
CA CYS A 430 3.39 6.43 -4.17
C CYS A 430 4.26 6.12 -2.96
N GLY A 431 4.79 7.16 -2.33
CA GLY A 431 5.68 7.04 -1.20
C GLY A 431 5.59 8.20 -0.23
N MET A 432 6.38 8.09 0.83
CA MET A 432 6.50 9.10 1.89
C MET A 432 7.23 10.38 1.41
N ASP A 433 7.76 10.38 0.19
CA ASP A 433 8.28 11.58 -0.48
C ASP A 433 7.19 12.54 -1.00
N GLY A 434 5.91 12.21 -0.80
CA GLY A 434 4.78 13.01 -1.25
C GLY A 434 4.49 12.97 -2.75
N VAL A 435 5.14 12.07 -3.49
CA VAL A 435 5.10 12.01 -4.95
C VAL A 435 4.39 10.74 -5.43
N VAL A 436 3.64 10.89 -6.52
CA VAL A 436 3.09 9.75 -7.28
C VAL A 436 3.85 9.61 -8.58
N ARG A 437 4.29 8.39 -8.92
CA ARG A 437 5.04 8.12 -10.15
C ARG A 437 4.39 7.02 -10.97
N ARG A 438 4.47 7.16 -12.30
CA ARG A 438 4.05 6.13 -13.25
C ARG A 438 5.21 5.61 -14.07
N TRP A 439 5.32 4.29 -14.14
CA TRP A 439 6.41 3.56 -14.76
C TRP A 439 5.91 2.73 -15.92
N ASP A 440 6.57 2.78 -17.07
CA ASP A 440 6.38 1.85 -18.18
C ASP A 440 7.41 0.72 -18.10
N LEU A 441 6.92 -0.47 -17.88
CA LEU A 441 7.77 -1.66 -17.73
C LEU A 441 7.98 -2.41 -19.06
N ARG A 442 7.57 -1.86 -20.19
CA ARG A 442 7.90 -2.38 -21.52
C ARG A 442 9.40 -2.22 -21.79
N GLY A 443 9.92 -3.03 -22.71
CA GLY A 443 11.33 -3.01 -23.07
C GLY A 443 12.20 -3.93 -22.20
N ALA A 444 13.45 -4.08 -22.60
CA ALA A 444 14.46 -4.82 -21.85
C ALA A 444 14.87 -3.99 -20.63
N GLY A 445 14.75 -4.53 -19.45
CA GLY A 445 15.32 -3.93 -18.25
C GLY A 445 16.83 -3.81 -18.37
N ALA A 446 17.45 -2.86 -17.67
CA ALA A 446 18.89 -2.83 -17.50
C ALA A 446 19.34 -4.17 -16.93
N THR A 447 20.14 -4.91 -17.69
CA THR A 447 20.60 -6.24 -17.32
C THR A 447 21.69 -6.25 -16.26
N ASN A 448 22.08 -5.06 -15.80
CA ASN A 448 23.12 -4.90 -14.78
C ASN A 448 22.49 -4.38 -13.47
N PRO A 449 22.37 -5.23 -12.44
CA PRO A 449 21.83 -4.80 -11.16
C PRO A 449 22.65 -3.72 -10.44
N ASN A 450 23.88 -3.46 -10.90
CA ASN A 450 24.79 -2.45 -10.35
C ASN A 450 24.87 -1.17 -11.20
N ALA A 451 24.07 -1.03 -12.27
CA ALA A 451 24.03 0.19 -13.05
C ALA A 451 22.97 1.12 -12.45
N THR A 452 23.38 2.29 -11.97
CA THR A 452 22.50 3.42 -11.66
C THR A 452 21.83 3.89 -12.97
N ALA A 453 20.68 3.32 -13.29
CA ALA A 453 19.86 3.78 -14.40
C ALA A 453 19.25 5.13 -14.01
N THR A 454 19.22 6.08 -14.94
CA THR A 454 18.43 7.30 -14.75
C THR A 454 16.94 6.93 -14.65
N ALA A 455 16.13 7.77 -13.99
CA ALA A 455 14.69 7.52 -13.84
C ALA A 455 14.00 7.28 -15.20
N ALA A 456 14.42 7.98 -16.26
CA ALA A 456 13.93 7.77 -17.63
C ALA A 456 14.31 6.39 -18.18
N GLU A 457 15.55 5.92 -17.95
CA GLU A 457 15.99 4.56 -18.34
C GLU A 457 15.26 3.49 -17.53
N ALA A 458 14.90 3.81 -16.28
CA ALA A 458 14.05 2.96 -15.43
C ALA A 458 12.61 2.87 -15.92
N GLY A 459 12.18 3.73 -16.84
CA GLY A 459 10.85 3.74 -17.44
C GLY A 459 9.89 4.71 -16.81
N LEU A 460 10.37 5.71 -16.07
CA LEU A 460 9.52 6.79 -15.55
C LEU A 460 8.82 7.50 -16.73
N GLN A 461 7.50 7.50 -16.69
CA GLN A 461 6.67 8.19 -17.69
C GLN A 461 6.20 9.54 -17.20
N LYS A 462 5.76 9.61 -15.96
CA LYS A 462 5.18 10.80 -15.37
C LYS A 462 5.36 10.79 -13.86
N GLU A 463 5.50 11.97 -13.32
CA GLU A 463 5.55 12.28 -11.89
C GLU A 463 4.51 13.34 -11.60
N TRP A 464 3.83 13.21 -10.45
CA TRP A 464 2.85 14.18 -9.96
C TRP A 464 3.24 14.61 -8.56
N LYS A 465 3.33 15.90 -8.37
CA LYS A 465 3.62 16.57 -7.11
C LYS A 465 2.43 17.41 -6.66
N GLY A 466 2.31 17.62 -5.38
CA GLY A 466 1.23 18.44 -4.83
C GLY A 466 1.04 18.28 -3.32
N HIS A 467 1.38 17.12 -2.75
CA HIS A 467 1.51 16.95 -1.31
C HIS A 467 2.77 17.64 -0.81
N ARG A 468 2.80 17.98 0.48
CA ARG A 468 3.91 18.77 1.05
C ARG A 468 5.27 18.10 0.88
N GLY A 469 5.30 16.74 0.82
CA GLY A 469 6.55 15.99 0.70
C GLY A 469 7.52 16.31 1.84
N ASP A 470 8.61 15.60 1.88
CA ASP A 470 9.82 15.94 2.62
C ASP A 470 9.61 16.54 4.03
N GLY A 471 9.48 15.68 5.05
CA GLY A 471 9.32 16.05 6.44
C GLY A 471 8.07 15.46 7.10
N GLU A 472 7.81 15.88 8.33
CA GLU A 472 6.65 15.45 9.09
C GLU A 472 5.34 15.87 8.40
N GLY A 473 4.51 14.90 7.99
CA GLY A 473 3.16 15.12 7.49
C GLY A 473 3.04 15.41 6.00
N GLY A 474 3.91 14.87 5.13
CA GLY A 474 3.85 15.13 3.68
C GLY A 474 3.73 13.92 2.78
N GLY A 475 3.72 12.71 3.31
CA GLY A 475 3.66 11.47 2.54
C GLY A 475 2.33 11.23 1.84
N VAL A 476 2.33 10.41 0.78
CA VAL A 476 1.12 9.87 0.15
C VAL A 476 0.83 8.50 0.77
N LEU A 477 -0.21 8.43 1.61
CA LEU A 477 -0.58 7.23 2.35
C LEU A 477 -1.43 6.24 1.52
N GLY A 478 -1.95 6.68 0.39
CA GLY A 478 -2.68 5.81 -0.51
C GLY A 478 -3.16 6.52 -1.77
N PHE A 479 -3.55 5.74 -2.77
CA PHE A 479 -4.17 6.28 -3.97
C PHE A 479 -5.20 5.32 -4.57
N ALA A 480 -6.10 5.87 -5.40
CA ALA A 480 -7.03 5.14 -6.24
C ALA A 480 -6.89 5.62 -7.70
N GLN A 481 -6.80 4.69 -8.66
CA GLN A 481 -6.61 5.02 -10.08
C GLN A 481 -7.63 4.41 -11.03
N GLY A 482 -8.51 3.53 -10.51
CA GLY A 482 -9.52 2.83 -11.31
C GLY A 482 -8.94 1.89 -12.36
N GLN A 483 -9.79 1.48 -13.29
CA GLN A 483 -9.44 0.48 -14.31
C GLN A 483 -8.59 1.05 -15.45
N THR A 484 -8.73 2.34 -15.75
CA THR A 484 -8.07 2.99 -16.90
C THR A 484 -6.79 3.71 -16.51
N GLY A 485 -6.67 4.09 -15.24
CA GLY A 485 -5.57 4.90 -14.73
C GLY A 485 -5.54 6.34 -15.28
N GLU A 486 -6.63 6.82 -15.88
CA GLU A 486 -6.72 8.17 -16.44
C GLU A 486 -6.76 9.27 -15.35
N ARG A 487 -7.30 8.91 -14.18
CA ARG A 487 -7.30 9.77 -13.00
C ARG A 487 -6.70 9.02 -11.84
N ILE A 488 -5.91 9.75 -11.04
CA ILE A 488 -5.36 9.27 -9.78
C ILE A 488 -5.86 10.21 -8.69
N VAL A 489 -6.41 9.62 -7.64
CA VAL A 489 -6.80 10.36 -6.44
C VAL A 489 -5.95 9.85 -5.29
N THR A 490 -5.32 10.74 -4.55
CA THR A 490 -4.43 10.42 -3.44
C THR A 490 -5.05 10.80 -2.11
N ALA A 491 -4.61 10.12 -1.06
CA ALA A 491 -4.84 10.48 0.33
C ALA A 491 -3.47 10.77 0.96
N GLY A 492 -3.32 11.98 1.50
CA GLY A 492 -2.06 12.47 2.05
C GLY A 492 -2.05 12.54 3.56
N ASP A 493 -0.86 12.41 4.11
CA ASP A 493 -0.57 12.64 5.52
C ASP A 493 -0.75 14.12 5.91
N ASP A 494 -0.77 15.01 4.93
CA ASP A 494 -1.06 16.44 5.07
C ASP A 494 -2.56 16.77 5.19
N GLY A 495 -3.42 15.77 5.30
CA GLY A 495 -4.86 15.92 5.42
C GLY A 495 -5.58 16.33 4.14
N VAL A 496 -4.92 16.19 2.99
CA VAL A 496 -5.49 16.59 1.70
C VAL A 496 -5.63 15.37 0.78
N ALA A 497 -6.74 15.31 0.06
CA ALA A 497 -6.85 14.42 -1.08
C ALA A 497 -6.69 15.21 -2.37
N LEU A 498 -5.79 14.76 -3.26
CA LEU A 498 -5.50 15.42 -4.53
C LEU A 498 -5.97 14.57 -5.71
N VAL A 499 -6.45 15.25 -6.76
CA VAL A 499 -6.87 14.62 -8.00
C VAL A 499 -5.89 14.98 -9.10
N PHE A 500 -5.28 13.98 -9.72
CA PHE A 500 -4.36 14.15 -10.83
C PHE A 500 -4.93 13.54 -12.11
N GLU A 501 -4.55 14.13 -13.24
CA GLU A 501 -4.80 13.58 -14.57
C GLU A 501 -3.56 12.89 -15.10
N ALA A 502 -3.74 11.65 -15.63
CA ALA A 502 -2.63 10.78 -16.05
C ALA A 502 -2.23 10.98 -17.52
#